data_daa33cc98759e9c634d9e93139fea2bc
#
_entry.id   daa33cc98759e9c634d9e93139fea2bc
#
_cell.length_a   1.000
_cell.length_b   1.000
_cell.length_c   1.000
_cell.angle_alpha   90.00
_cell.angle_beta   90.00
_cell.angle_gamma   90.00
#
_symmetry.space_group_name_H-M   'P 1'
#
loop_
_entity.id
_entity.type
_entity.pdbx_description
1 polymer ?
#
loop_
_entity_poly.entity_id
_entity_poly.type
_entity_poly.pdbx_seq_one_letter_code
_entity_poly.pdbx_strand_id
1 'polypeptide(L)'
;MSPRTGHPLPRSASVHAAEALSPSFPRRAAWGTASSLRAWQAEALQGYLAADPRDFLAVATPGAGKTAFALRVATELISRGAVHGVTVVCPTEHLKVQWSESAARVGLKLDPDFTNAQGEEGSFFDGVCVTYAQVAANPGLHRDRTRRRDTLVVLDEIHHGGDALSWGDGIRTAFEPAARRLALTGTPFRSDTSPIPFVDYVDDGEGVRRSRADYTYGYTRALRDGVVRPVMFLSYSGRMRWQTKQGDVVEATLGEPLTKDMTGQAWRTALNPEGEWIPAVLAAADERLTAVRRTVPDAGGLVIATDRKAARAYARRLAAITGRDPVVVLSDDSRASERIAEFSAGDDRWMVAVRMVSEGVDVPRLAVGVYATSASTPLFFAQAIGRFVRARRRGETATVFLPSVPQILELAAGMEVERDHAIDRPGSGEDGLDDDLIERANRQEQASDQLAFPGFEALGSDAAFDRALFDGGEFGLGAEVGSDEEADFLGIPGLLEPEQVTSLLRRHQAEQSERKRAQRPAPPASDARRRREVRKELSSLVSAWAQKSGQPHAFVHAELRRICGGPEVARASVEQIESRIGQVRRWFVGWT
;
A
#
# COMPACT_ATOMS: atom_id res chain seq x y z
N MET A 1 -45.61 -13.92 56.71
CA MET A 1 -44.37 -13.23 56.36
C MET A 1 -43.49 -14.21 55.61
N SER A 2 -43.46 -14.11 54.26
CA SER A 2 -42.60 -14.92 53.42
C SER A 2 -41.61 -13.99 52.69
N PRO A 3 -40.34 -14.32 52.61
CA PRO A 3 -39.34 -13.45 51.97
C PRO A 3 -39.46 -13.54 50.44
N ARG A 4 -39.51 -12.40 49.79
CA ARG A 4 -39.41 -12.28 48.34
C ARG A 4 -37.98 -12.62 47.90
N THR A 5 -37.83 -13.73 47.19
CA THR A 5 -36.61 -14.06 46.47
C THR A 5 -36.47 -13.18 45.23
N GLY A 6 -35.57 -12.21 45.31
CA GLY A 6 -35.17 -11.42 44.17
C GLY A 6 -34.31 -12.29 43.24
N HIS A 7 -34.77 -12.55 42.01
CA HIS A 7 -33.95 -13.12 40.96
C HIS A 7 -32.93 -12.07 40.48
N PRO A 8 -31.63 -12.38 40.45
CA PRO A 8 -30.68 -11.51 39.79
C PRO A 8 -30.89 -11.62 38.27
N LEU A 9 -31.12 -10.48 37.64
CA LEU A 9 -31.14 -10.38 36.17
C LEU A 9 -29.78 -10.81 35.61
N PRO A 10 -29.73 -11.59 34.50
CA PRO A 10 -28.48 -12.05 33.94
C PRO A 10 -27.67 -10.87 33.41
N ARG A 11 -26.44 -10.73 33.89
CA ARG A 11 -25.47 -9.70 33.51
C ARG A 11 -25.10 -9.70 32.00
N SER A 12 -25.50 -10.70 31.25
CA SER A 12 -25.23 -10.82 29.79
C SER A 12 -26.18 -10.04 28.88
N ALA A 13 -27.39 -9.70 29.38
CA ALA A 13 -28.39 -9.02 28.54
C ALA A 13 -28.10 -7.54 28.29
N SER A 14 -27.25 -6.88 29.11
CA SER A 14 -26.99 -5.45 29.02
C SER A 14 -25.95 -5.10 27.93
N VAL A 15 -25.02 -6.01 27.62
CA VAL A 15 -23.97 -5.78 26.60
C VAL A 15 -24.55 -5.92 25.19
N HIS A 16 -25.35 -6.97 24.96
CA HIS A 16 -26.02 -7.16 23.67
C HIS A 16 -27.08 -6.10 23.35
N ALA A 17 -27.74 -5.54 24.38
CA ALA A 17 -28.69 -4.46 24.18
C ALA A 17 -28.04 -3.14 23.76
N ALA A 18 -26.81 -2.86 24.23
CA ALA A 18 -26.07 -1.67 23.84
C ALA A 18 -25.55 -1.77 22.38
N GLU A 19 -25.19 -2.98 21.93
CA GLU A 19 -24.75 -3.24 20.56
C GLU A 19 -25.90 -3.17 19.54
N ALA A 20 -27.14 -3.46 19.96
CA ALA A 20 -28.33 -3.42 19.11
C ALA A 20 -29.00 -2.03 19.02
N LEU A 21 -28.52 -1.04 19.77
CA LEU A 21 -29.07 0.32 19.74
C LEU A 21 -28.45 1.14 18.62
N SER A 22 -29.28 2.04 18.04
CA SER A 22 -28.77 3.05 17.12
C SER A 22 -27.59 3.82 17.75
N PRO A 23 -26.51 4.10 17.00
CA PRO A 23 -25.39 4.94 17.46
C PRO A 23 -25.86 6.31 17.99
N SER A 24 -26.96 6.85 17.49
CA SER A 24 -27.56 8.11 17.96
C SER A 24 -28.14 8.04 19.37
N PHE A 25 -28.50 6.84 19.85
CA PHE A 25 -29.06 6.63 21.17
C PHE A 25 -28.46 5.42 21.91
N PRO A 26 -27.13 5.32 22.02
CA PRO A 26 -26.51 4.19 22.68
C PRO A 26 -26.80 4.24 24.21
N ARG A 27 -27.10 3.08 24.82
CA ARG A 27 -27.04 2.96 26.27
C ARG A 27 -25.57 3.01 26.68
N ARG A 28 -25.30 3.80 27.71
CA ARG A 28 -23.96 3.90 28.25
C ARG A 28 -23.59 2.58 28.93
N ALA A 29 -22.51 1.95 28.44
CA ALA A 29 -21.93 0.80 29.11
C ALA A 29 -21.27 1.22 30.44
N ALA A 30 -21.12 0.28 31.36
CA ALA A 30 -20.39 0.56 32.59
C ALA A 30 -18.89 0.80 32.28
N TRP A 31 -18.29 1.74 33.01
CA TRP A 31 -16.86 2.00 32.90
C TRP A 31 -16.03 0.74 33.16
N GLY A 32 -14.99 0.52 32.41
CA GLY A 32 -14.09 -0.63 32.54
C GLY A 32 -14.53 -1.90 31.80
N THR A 33 -15.61 -1.83 30.99
CA THR A 33 -16.03 -2.94 30.13
C THR A 33 -15.18 -3.11 28.88
N ALA A 34 -14.23 -2.18 28.63
CA ALA A 34 -13.26 -2.31 27.53
C ALA A 34 -12.38 -3.54 27.72
N SER A 35 -12.16 -4.29 26.65
CA SER A 35 -11.19 -5.39 26.58
C SER A 35 -9.79 -4.91 27.01
N SER A 36 -8.95 -5.82 27.49
CA SER A 36 -7.56 -5.51 27.84
C SER A 36 -6.83 -4.84 26.68
N LEU A 37 -6.06 -3.79 26.98
CA LEU A 37 -5.21 -3.12 26.00
C LEU A 37 -4.12 -4.08 25.52
N ARG A 38 -3.72 -3.94 24.26
CA ARG A 38 -2.49 -4.53 23.75
C ARG A 38 -1.28 -3.90 24.43
N ALA A 39 -0.15 -4.60 24.49
CA ALA A 39 1.06 -4.13 25.17
C ALA A 39 1.47 -2.72 24.74
N TRP A 40 1.52 -2.45 23.43
CA TRP A 40 1.87 -1.15 22.89
C TRP A 40 0.87 -0.04 23.27
N GLN A 41 -0.43 -0.36 23.33
CA GLN A 41 -1.47 0.60 23.74
C GLN A 41 -1.33 0.98 25.21
N ALA A 42 -0.99 0.00 26.06
CA ALA A 42 -0.75 0.23 27.47
C ALA A 42 0.51 1.10 27.69
N GLU A 43 1.58 0.82 26.97
CA GLU A 43 2.83 1.58 26.98
C GLU A 43 2.59 3.03 26.50
N ALA A 44 1.92 3.20 25.35
CA ALA A 44 1.59 4.51 24.80
C ALA A 44 0.68 5.32 25.76
N LEU A 45 -0.31 4.67 26.38
CA LEU A 45 -1.18 5.29 27.38
C LEU A 45 -0.40 5.73 28.61
N GLN A 46 0.50 4.91 29.11
CA GLN A 46 1.37 5.26 30.25
C GLN A 46 2.25 6.47 29.91
N GLY A 47 2.86 6.47 28.72
CA GLY A 47 3.65 7.61 28.24
C GLY A 47 2.81 8.89 28.11
N TYR A 48 1.63 8.78 27.50
CA TYR A 48 0.69 9.89 27.37
C TYR A 48 0.31 10.50 28.74
N LEU A 49 -0.09 9.66 29.69
CA LEU A 49 -0.52 10.10 31.01
C LEU A 49 0.62 10.65 31.88
N ALA A 50 1.84 10.18 31.67
CA ALA A 50 3.04 10.70 32.35
C ALA A 50 3.49 12.06 31.81
N ALA A 51 3.41 12.25 30.49
CA ALA A 51 3.79 13.49 29.84
C ALA A 51 2.71 14.58 29.95
N ASP A 52 1.44 14.19 30.13
CA ASP A 52 0.26 15.07 30.17
C ASP A 52 0.26 16.12 29.04
N PRO A 53 0.47 15.73 27.78
CA PRO A 53 0.69 16.67 26.69
C PRO A 53 -0.61 17.31 26.24
N ARG A 54 -0.50 18.53 25.69
CA ARG A 54 -1.62 19.16 24.99
C ARG A 54 -1.83 18.54 23.62
N ASP A 55 -0.74 18.30 22.90
CA ASP A 55 -0.68 17.67 21.59
C ASP A 55 0.09 16.35 21.69
N PHE A 56 -0.43 15.31 21.05
CA PHE A 56 0.22 14.00 21.03
C PHE A 56 -0.01 13.33 19.67
N LEU A 57 1.07 12.99 18.99
CA LEU A 57 1.04 12.23 17.75
C LEU A 57 1.36 10.76 18.01
N ALA A 58 0.38 9.89 17.81
CA ALA A 58 0.57 8.44 17.82
C ALA A 58 0.60 7.89 16.40
N VAL A 59 1.75 7.41 15.99
CA VAL A 59 1.94 6.68 14.74
C VAL A 59 1.83 5.19 15.02
N ALA A 60 0.83 4.53 14.42
CA ALA A 60 0.69 3.08 14.58
C ALA A 60 0.19 2.45 13.29
N THR A 61 0.86 1.37 12.88
CA THR A 61 0.57 0.66 11.63
C THR A 61 -0.93 0.36 11.48
N PRO A 62 -1.49 0.33 10.26
CA PRO A 62 -2.86 -0.11 10.02
C PRO A 62 -3.16 -1.45 10.72
N GLY A 63 -4.36 -1.60 11.31
CA GLY A 63 -4.72 -2.81 12.06
C GLY A 63 -4.18 -2.89 13.50
N ALA A 64 -3.31 -1.98 13.93
CA ALA A 64 -2.74 -1.98 15.28
C ALA A 64 -3.77 -1.68 16.39
N GLY A 65 -4.92 -1.07 16.06
CA GLY A 65 -5.98 -0.75 17.03
C GLY A 65 -5.90 0.67 17.58
N LYS A 66 -5.56 1.65 16.76
CA LYS A 66 -5.51 3.09 17.09
C LYS A 66 -6.78 3.59 17.78
N THR A 67 -7.96 3.19 17.25
CA THR A 67 -9.27 3.56 17.81
C THR A 67 -9.43 3.16 19.28
N ALA A 68 -9.04 1.93 19.63
CA ALA A 68 -9.13 1.45 21.02
C ALA A 68 -8.19 2.22 21.94
N PHE A 69 -6.98 2.56 21.48
CA PHE A 69 -6.05 3.41 22.22
C PHE A 69 -6.64 4.81 22.48
N ALA A 70 -7.15 5.48 21.44
CA ALA A 70 -7.72 6.82 21.59
C ALA A 70 -8.95 6.86 22.47
N LEU A 71 -9.84 5.87 22.36
CA LEU A 71 -11.01 5.76 23.25
C LEU A 71 -10.59 5.50 24.70
N ARG A 72 -9.51 4.75 24.94
CA ARG A 72 -8.97 4.59 26.28
C ARG A 72 -8.40 5.89 26.82
N VAL A 73 -7.65 6.66 26.03
CA VAL A 73 -7.19 8.00 26.41
C VAL A 73 -8.39 8.89 26.76
N ALA A 74 -9.43 8.89 25.91
CA ALA A 74 -10.64 9.68 26.17
C ALA A 74 -11.32 9.32 27.50
N THR A 75 -11.51 8.03 27.77
CA THR A 75 -12.13 7.57 29.01
C THR A 75 -11.29 7.91 30.26
N GLU A 76 -9.97 7.80 30.18
CA GLU A 76 -9.07 8.18 31.29
C GLU A 76 -9.10 9.69 31.55
N LEU A 77 -9.07 10.53 30.52
CA LEU A 77 -9.12 11.99 30.68
C LEU A 77 -10.47 12.46 31.26
N ILE A 78 -11.59 11.88 30.81
CA ILE A 78 -12.91 12.18 31.35
C ILE A 78 -13.01 11.73 32.83
N SER A 79 -12.53 10.53 33.15
CA SER A 79 -12.57 10.02 34.52
C SER A 79 -11.75 10.85 35.50
N ARG A 80 -10.68 11.49 35.02
CA ARG A 80 -9.85 12.42 35.82
C ARG A 80 -10.38 13.86 35.85
N GLY A 81 -11.46 14.15 35.12
CA GLY A 81 -11.97 15.51 34.96
C GLY A 81 -11.07 16.45 34.17
N ALA A 82 -10.10 15.91 33.43
CA ALA A 82 -9.20 16.71 32.58
C ALA A 82 -9.87 17.22 31.30
N VAL A 83 -10.91 16.50 30.85
CA VAL A 83 -11.77 16.93 29.75
C VAL A 83 -13.24 16.56 30.06
N HIS A 84 -14.16 17.32 29.46
CA HIS A 84 -15.61 17.17 29.66
C HIS A 84 -16.34 16.85 28.34
N GLY A 85 -15.61 16.75 27.23
CA GLY A 85 -16.16 16.42 25.92
C GLY A 85 -15.14 15.82 24.98
N VAL A 86 -15.64 15.12 23.97
CA VAL A 86 -14.82 14.49 22.93
C VAL A 86 -15.31 14.90 21.55
N THR A 87 -14.42 15.33 20.69
CA THR A 87 -14.69 15.51 19.26
C THR A 87 -13.77 14.58 18.49
N VAL A 88 -14.33 13.67 17.69
CA VAL A 88 -13.58 12.82 16.77
C VAL A 88 -13.70 13.40 15.36
N VAL A 89 -12.57 13.64 14.71
CA VAL A 89 -12.50 14.08 13.31
C VAL A 89 -11.93 12.94 12.50
N CYS A 90 -12.65 12.53 11.46
CA CYS A 90 -12.26 11.39 10.62
C CYS A 90 -12.41 11.73 9.13
N PRO A 91 -11.77 10.97 8.20
CA PRO A 91 -11.82 11.25 6.77
C PRO A 91 -13.20 11.13 6.13
N THR A 92 -14.00 10.15 6.52
CA THR A 92 -15.24 9.77 5.81
C THR A 92 -16.46 9.63 6.72
N GLU A 93 -17.65 9.79 6.15
CA GLU A 93 -18.94 9.61 6.87
C GLU A 93 -19.09 8.20 7.47
N HIS A 94 -18.61 7.18 6.77
CA HIS A 94 -18.67 5.81 7.27
C HIS A 94 -17.86 5.63 8.57
N LEU A 95 -16.70 6.27 8.67
CA LEU A 95 -15.88 6.23 9.88
C LEU A 95 -16.54 6.90 11.08
N LYS A 96 -17.40 7.91 10.89
CA LYS A 96 -18.17 8.52 11.98
C LYS A 96 -18.99 7.47 12.72
N VAL A 97 -19.70 6.62 11.97
CA VAL A 97 -20.52 5.53 12.54
C VAL A 97 -19.65 4.51 13.27
N GLN A 98 -18.54 4.06 12.66
CA GLN A 98 -17.62 3.11 13.29
C GLN A 98 -17.01 3.65 14.60
N TRP A 99 -16.65 4.95 14.62
CA TRP A 99 -16.15 5.59 15.83
C TRP A 99 -17.23 5.67 16.92
N SER A 100 -18.46 6.04 16.58
CA SER A 100 -19.58 6.11 17.52
C SER A 100 -19.92 4.74 18.12
N GLU A 101 -19.96 3.68 17.30
CA GLU A 101 -20.17 2.31 17.76
C GLU A 101 -19.05 1.83 18.69
N SER A 102 -17.80 2.13 18.32
CA SER A 102 -16.63 1.78 19.14
C SER A 102 -16.63 2.54 20.46
N ALA A 103 -17.02 3.81 20.46
CA ALA A 103 -17.15 4.63 21.65
C ALA A 103 -18.26 4.11 22.59
N ALA A 104 -19.40 3.67 22.03
CA ALA A 104 -20.49 3.10 22.81
C ALA A 104 -20.05 1.85 23.60
N ARG A 105 -19.16 1.02 23.03
CA ARG A 105 -18.61 -0.18 23.71
C ARG A 105 -17.77 0.14 24.94
N VAL A 106 -17.19 1.34 25.01
CA VAL A 106 -16.43 1.81 26.19
C VAL A 106 -17.20 2.79 27.05
N GLY A 107 -18.50 2.97 26.79
CA GLY A 107 -19.40 3.79 27.57
C GLY A 107 -19.44 5.27 27.22
N LEU A 108 -18.84 5.67 26.07
CA LEU A 108 -18.91 7.02 25.52
C LEU A 108 -20.04 7.12 24.50
N LYS A 109 -20.77 8.22 24.51
CA LYS A 109 -21.81 8.53 23.54
C LYS A 109 -21.33 9.62 22.60
N LEU A 110 -20.98 9.26 21.37
CA LEU A 110 -20.62 10.20 20.32
C LEU A 110 -21.72 10.26 19.26
N ASP A 111 -22.14 11.47 18.90
CA ASP A 111 -23.15 11.69 17.86
C ASP A 111 -22.52 11.60 16.45
N PRO A 112 -22.82 10.57 15.66
CA PRO A 112 -22.32 10.45 14.28
C PRO A 112 -23.17 11.26 13.29
N ASP A 113 -24.40 11.63 13.64
CA ASP A 113 -25.34 12.31 12.77
C ASP A 113 -25.28 13.84 12.91
N PHE A 114 -24.37 14.35 13.74
CA PHE A 114 -24.17 15.78 13.92
C PHE A 114 -23.88 16.49 12.60
N THR A 115 -24.61 17.56 12.33
CA THR A 115 -24.43 18.44 11.16
C THR A 115 -24.13 19.87 11.59
N ASN A 116 -23.44 20.63 10.74
CA ASN A 116 -23.14 22.05 11.01
C ASN A 116 -24.41 22.91 11.15
N ALA A 117 -25.54 22.49 10.58
CA ALA A 117 -26.81 23.20 10.70
C ALA A 117 -27.44 23.10 12.11
N GLN A 118 -27.12 22.05 12.88
CA GLN A 118 -27.62 21.87 14.23
C GLN A 118 -26.95 22.83 15.23
N GLY A 119 -25.71 23.22 14.97
CA GLY A 119 -24.96 24.16 15.81
C GLY A 119 -24.47 23.56 17.14
N GLU A 120 -25.27 22.81 17.84
CA GLU A 120 -24.96 22.22 19.15
C GLU A 120 -25.27 20.71 19.18
N GLU A 121 -24.46 19.96 19.91
CA GLU A 121 -24.75 18.56 20.18
C GLU A 121 -25.88 18.42 21.19
N GLY A 122 -26.67 17.34 21.09
CA GLY A 122 -27.68 17.02 22.06
C GLY A 122 -27.08 16.73 23.45
N SER A 123 -27.76 17.14 24.52
CA SER A 123 -27.31 17.00 25.92
C SER A 123 -27.06 15.54 26.36
N PHE A 124 -27.47 14.57 25.55
CA PHE A 124 -27.26 13.14 25.79
C PHE A 124 -25.90 12.62 25.31
N PHE A 125 -25.16 13.41 24.55
CA PHE A 125 -23.88 13.01 23.96
C PHE A 125 -22.71 13.55 24.78
N ASP A 126 -21.66 12.73 24.91
CA ASP A 126 -20.38 13.14 25.46
C ASP A 126 -19.53 13.89 24.39
N GLY A 127 -19.99 13.90 23.13
CA GLY A 127 -19.35 14.58 22.02
C GLY A 127 -19.90 14.18 20.66
N VAL A 128 -19.13 14.45 19.60
CA VAL A 128 -19.54 14.21 18.20
C VAL A 128 -18.45 13.53 17.40
N CYS A 129 -18.87 12.85 16.31
CA CYS A 129 -18.00 12.45 15.22
C CYS A 129 -18.29 13.35 14.00
N VAL A 130 -17.24 13.94 13.43
CA VAL A 130 -17.33 14.85 12.26
C VAL A 130 -16.28 14.50 11.23
N THR A 131 -16.48 14.93 9.98
CA THR A 131 -15.45 14.77 8.95
C THR A 131 -14.56 16.01 8.85
N TYR A 132 -13.34 15.85 8.28
CA TYR A 132 -12.45 16.97 7.97
C TYR A 132 -13.14 18.01 7.07
N ALA A 133 -13.87 17.55 6.04
CA ALA A 133 -14.65 18.42 5.15
C ALA A 133 -15.73 19.21 5.90
N GLN A 134 -16.42 18.57 6.85
CA GLN A 134 -17.45 19.22 7.67
C GLN A 134 -16.86 20.31 8.55
N VAL A 135 -15.69 20.07 9.17
CA VAL A 135 -14.98 21.06 9.97
C VAL A 135 -14.48 22.22 9.11
N ALA A 136 -13.88 21.92 7.97
CA ALA A 136 -13.38 22.95 7.04
C ALA A 136 -14.49 23.84 6.46
N ALA A 137 -15.70 23.29 6.30
CA ALA A 137 -16.85 24.07 5.82
C ALA A 137 -17.34 25.13 6.83
N ASN A 138 -17.14 24.92 8.15
CA ASN A 138 -17.50 25.88 9.19
C ASN A 138 -16.56 25.82 10.41
N PRO A 139 -15.30 26.25 10.27
CA PRO A 139 -14.31 26.17 11.36
C PRO A 139 -14.72 26.98 12.61
N GLY A 140 -15.42 28.10 12.42
CA GLY A 140 -15.91 28.98 13.50
C GLY A 140 -16.86 28.26 14.44
N LEU A 141 -17.82 27.52 13.91
CA LEU A 141 -18.76 26.71 14.68
C LEU A 141 -18.02 25.70 15.58
N HIS A 142 -17.07 24.97 14.98
CA HIS A 142 -16.31 23.96 15.73
C HIS A 142 -15.38 24.59 16.76
N ARG A 143 -14.83 25.77 16.51
CA ARG A 143 -14.06 26.56 17.47
C ARG A 143 -14.91 26.94 18.69
N ASP A 144 -16.13 27.47 18.45
CA ASP A 144 -17.03 27.87 19.51
C ASP A 144 -17.46 26.68 20.36
N ARG A 145 -17.75 25.54 19.74
CA ARG A 145 -18.03 24.29 20.46
C ARG A 145 -16.85 23.84 21.31
N THR A 146 -15.64 23.86 20.76
CA THR A 146 -14.40 23.47 21.45
C THR A 146 -14.10 24.36 22.66
N ARG A 147 -14.48 25.65 22.61
CA ARG A 147 -14.28 26.61 23.70
C ARG A 147 -15.28 26.48 24.86
N ARG A 148 -16.45 25.89 24.62
CA ARG A 148 -17.53 25.84 25.64
C ARG A 148 -17.19 24.92 26.80
N ARG A 149 -16.37 23.91 26.57
CA ARG A 149 -15.92 22.96 27.60
C ARG A 149 -14.54 22.41 27.26
N ASP A 150 -13.81 21.97 28.27
CA ASP A 150 -12.55 21.30 28.05
C ASP A 150 -12.76 20.04 27.20
N THR A 151 -12.24 20.07 25.99
CA THR A 151 -12.50 19.05 24.97
C THR A 151 -11.23 18.32 24.58
N LEU A 152 -11.29 16.99 24.51
CA LEU A 152 -10.34 16.18 23.76
C LEU A 152 -10.75 16.15 22.29
N VAL A 153 -9.86 16.55 21.40
CA VAL A 153 -10.01 16.39 19.95
C VAL A 153 -9.16 15.22 19.50
N VAL A 154 -9.79 14.19 18.94
CA VAL A 154 -9.12 13.04 18.30
C VAL A 154 -9.13 13.30 16.79
N LEU A 155 -7.95 13.36 16.18
CA LEU A 155 -7.74 13.61 14.75
C LEU A 155 -7.31 12.28 14.11
N ASP A 156 -8.26 11.52 13.59
CA ASP A 156 -7.99 10.20 13.00
C ASP A 156 -7.49 10.35 11.57
N GLU A 157 -6.41 9.65 11.25
CA GLU A 157 -5.66 9.77 9.98
C GLU A 157 -5.38 11.25 9.63
N ILE A 158 -4.68 11.93 10.56
CA ILE A 158 -4.46 13.40 10.55
C ILE A 158 -3.82 13.92 9.26
N HIS A 159 -3.11 13.07 8.51
CA HIS A 159 -2.53 13.44 7.21
C HIS A 159 -3.59 13.91 6.19
N HIS A 160 -4.85 13.49 6.32
CA HIS A 160 -5.98 14.03 5.54
C HIS A 160 -6.40 15.45 5.94
N GLY A 161 -6.02 15.90 7.11
CA GLY A 161 -6.36 17.24 7.60
C GLY A 161 -5.75 18.40 6.80
N GLY A 162 -5.01 18.10 5.73
CA GLY A 162 -4.37 19.08 4.89
C GLY A 162 -4.50 18.86 3.38
N ASP A 163 -5.35 17.92 2.94
CA ASP A 163 -5.52 17.56 1.51
C ASP A 163 -5.98 18.74 0.62
N ALA A 164 -6.57 19.77 1.20
CA ALA A 164 -6.68 21.09 0.58
C ALA A 164 -6.00 22.12 1.50
N LEU A 165 -5.26 23.07 0.95
CA LEU A 165 -4.60 24.15 1.70
C LEU A 165 -5.55 24.84 2.70
N SER A 166 -6.84 24.93 2.36
CA SER A 166 -7.89 25.49 3.21
C SER A 166 -8.30 24.58 4.39
N TRP A 167 -8.08 23.26 4.31
CA TRP A 167 -8.50 22.34 5.36
C TRP A 167 -7.57 22.41 6.58
N GLY A 168 -6.26 22.50 6.34
CA GLY A 168 -5.26 22.64 7.41
C GLY A 168 -5.53 23.86 8.29
N ASP A 169 -5.79 25.01 7.67
CA ASP A 169 -6.12 26.25 8.38
C ASP A 169 -7.49 26.18 9.07
N GLY A 170 -8.47 25.51 8.45
CA GLY A 170 -9.78 25.25 9.05
C GLY A 170 -9.67 24.40 10.30
N ILE A 171 -8.90 23.31 10.26
CA ILE A 171 -8.64 22.41 11.41
C ILE A 171 -7.90 23.15 12.53
N ARG A 172 -6.87 23.95 12.19
CA ARG A 172 -6.16 24.80 13.18
C ARG A 172 -7.12 25.77 13.85
N THR A 173 -7.92 26.51 13.05
CA THR A 173 -8.89 27.45 13.56
C THR A 173 -9.92 26.81 14.49
N ALA A 174 -10.45 25.65 14.12
CA ALA A 174 -11.49 24.95 14.87
C ALA A 174 -10.98 24.42 16.21
N PHE A 175 -9.77 23.88 16.26
CA PHE A 175 -9.28 23.10 17.39
C PHE A 175 -8.09 23.69 18.13
N GLU A 176 -7.61 24.87 17.75
CA GLU A 176 -6.62 25.60 18.51
C GLU A 176 -7.01 25.76 20.01
N PRO A 177 -8.28 26.03 20.38
CA PRO A 177 -8.66 26.17 21.79
C PRO A 177 -8.85 24.84 22.56
N ALA A 178 -8.67 23.67 21.94
CA ALA A 178 -8.85 22.38 22.58
C ALA A 178 -7.94 22.21 23.81
N ALA A 179 -8.49 21.60 24.88
CA ALA A 179 -7.72 21.25 26.08
C ALA A 179 -6.66 20.19 25.77
N ARG A 180 -7.00 19.20 24.94
CA ARG A 180 -6.12 18.12 24.48
C ARG A 180 -6.38 17.77 23.02
N ARG A 181 -5.33 17.46 22.27
CA ARG A 181 -5.42 16.97 20.90
C ARG A 181 -4.61 15.70 20.76
N LEU A 182 -5.25 14.64 20.25
CA LEU A 182 -4.66 13.35 19.99
C LEU A 182 -4.71 13.09 18.48
N ALA A 183 -3.59 13.20 17.81
CA ALA A 183 -3.44 12.89 16.41
C ALA A 183 -3.07 11.41 16.22
N LEU A 184 -3.78 10.73 15.34
CA LEU A 184 -3.58 9.33 14.99
C LEU A 184 -3.25 9.20 13.51
N THR A 185 -2.27 8.38 13.17
CA THR A 185 -2.01 8.03 11.77
C THR A 185 -1.36 6.65 11.67
N GLY A 186 -1.63 5.96 10.57
CA GLY A 186 -0.90 4.74 10.18
C GLY A 186 0.34 5.06 9.37
N THR A 187 0.38 6.25 8.78
CA THR A 187 1.40 6.71 7.85
C THR A 187 1.63 8.20 8.10
N PRO A 188 2.71 8.61 8.78
CA PRO A 188 2.95 10.01 9.15
C PRO A 188 3.52 10.83 7.99
N PHE A 189 3.23 10.49 6.75
CA PHE A 189 3.69 11.20 5.56
C PHE A 189 2.52 11.63 4.70
N ARG A 190 2.73 12.72 4.00
CA ARG A 190 1.82 13.28 3.00
C ARG A 190 2.50 13.28 1.65
N SER A 191 1.70 13.41 0.62
CA SER A 191 2.17 13.58 -0.75
C SER A 191 2.74 14.97 -1.02
N ASP A 192 2.34 15.99 -0.23
CA ASP A 192 2.83 17.36 -0.31
C ASP A 192 3.81 17.72 0.82
N THR A 193 4.42 18.90 0.73
CA THR A 193 5.36 19.46 1.72
C THR A 193 4.69 20.34 2.78
N SER A 194 3.35 20.39 2.84
CA SER A 194 2.63 21.23 3.79
C SER A 194 2.65 20.61 5.20
N PRO A 195 2.90 21.39 6.25
CA PRO A 195 2.93 20.87 7.61
C PRO A 195 1.57 20.32 8.05
N ILE A 196 1.57 19.13 8.63
CA ILE A 196 0.39 18.52 9.26
C ILE A 196 -0.03 19.36 10.48
N PRO A 197 -1.31 19.75 10.64
CA PRO A 197 -1.76 20.53 11.78
C PRO A 197 -1.45 19.85 13.12
N PHE A 198 -0.95 20.61 14.11
CA PHE A 198 -0.66 20.15 15.46
C PHE A 198 0.39 19.03 15.56
N VAL A 199 1.25 18.92 14.57
CA VAL A 199 2.39 17.99 14.56
C VAL A 199 3.68 18.80 14.64
N ASP A 200 4.58 18.37 15.52
CA ASP A 200 5.91 18.95 15.66
C ASP A 200 6.85 18.46 14.55
N TYR A 201 7.73 19.35 14.09
CA TYR A 201 8.76 19.05 13.11
C TYR A 201 10.14 19.37 13.67
N VAL A 202 11.07 18.47 13.45
CA VAL A 202 12.47 18.60 13.88
C VAL A 202 13.36 18.59 12.64
N ASP A 203 14.36 19.49 12.61
CA ASP A 203 15.39 19.51 11.57
C ASP A 203 16.30 18.29 11.74
N ASP A 204 16.55 17.55 10.66
CA ASP A 204 17.43 16.37 10.66
C ASP A 204 18.92 16.72 10.56
N GLY A 205 19.27 18.00 10.51
CA GLY A 205 20.64 18.49 10.36
C GLY A 205 21.11 18.62 8.90
N GLU A 206 20.28 18.19 7.94
CA GLU A 206 20.54 18.33 6.51
C GLU A 206 19.61 19.38 5.85
N GLY A 207 18.91 20.16 6.68
CA GLY A 207 17.96 21.19 6.24
C GLY A 207 16.58 20.61 5.85
N VAL A 208 16.31 19.35 6.20
CA VAL A 208 15.01 18.69 6.01
C VAL A 208 14.33 18.56 7.36
N ARG A 209 13.13 19.11 7.47
CA ARG A 209 12.31 19.00 8.68
C ARG A 209 11.44 17.75 8.61
N ARG A 210 11.51 16.90 9.62
CA ARG A 210 10.75 15.66 9.75
C ARG A 210 9.72 15.75 10.87
N SER A 211 8.55 15.15 10.68
CA SER A 211 7.54 15.02 11.73
C SER A 211 8.10 14.21 12.90
N ARG A 212 7.86 14.66 14.13
CA ARG A 212 8.24 13.97 15.35
C ARG A 212 6.97 13.35 15.98
N ALA A 213 6.91 12.02 15.98
CA ALA A 213 5.88 11.30 16.72
C ALA A 213 6.23 11.23 18.21
N ASP A 214 5.23 11.37 19.08
CA ASP A 214 5.38 11.16 20.52
C ASP A 214 5.43 9.67 20.85
N TYR A 215 4.77 8.85 20.02
CA TYR A 215 4.81 7.40 20.12
C TYR A 215 4.72 6.75 18.75
N THR A 216 5.59 5.79 18.48
CA THR A 216 5.61 5.04 17.22
C THR A 216 5.48 3.54 17.49
N TYR A 217 4.51 2.92 16.80
CA TYR A 217 4.30 1.47 16.75
C TYR A 217 4.32 1.02 15.29
N GLY A 218 5.53 0.82 14.77
CA GLY A 218 5.77 0.49 13.38
C GLY A 218 5.40 -0.96 13.02
N TYR A 219 5.41 -1.24 11.72
CA TYR A 219 5.03 -2.54 11.15
C TYR A 219 5.90 -3.69 11.66
N THR A 220 7.23 -3.51 11.72
CA THR A 220 8.17 -4.52 12.21
C THR A 220 7.89 -4.94 13.65
N ARG A 221 7.60 -3.96 14.54
CA ARG A 221 7.23 -4.26 15.92
C ARG A 221 5.88 -4.97 15.99
N ALA A 222 4.90 -4.52 15.19
CA ALA A 222 3.58 -5.12 15.14
C ALA A 222 3.59 -6.57 14.62
N LEU A 223 4.48 -6.90 13.68
CA LEU A 223 4.73 -8.28 13.23
C LEU A 223 5.29 -9.14 14.37
N ARG A 224 6.32 -8.66 15.07
CA ARG A 224 6.94 -9.36 16.20
C ARG A 224 5.94 -9.63 17.32
N ASP A 225 5.05 -8.68 17.59
CA ASP A 225 4.00 -8.80 18.60
C ASP A 225 2.81 -9.65 18.12
N GLY A 226 2.78 -10.09 16.86
CA GLY A 226 1.69 -10.87 16.25
C GLY A 226 0.38 -10.08 16.11
N VAL A 227 0.46 -8.76 16.10
CA VAL A 227 -0.70 -7.85 15.97
C VAL A 227 -1.11 -7.71 14.51
N VAL A 228 -0.15 -7.74 13.61
CA VAL A 228 -0.33 -7.77 12.16
C VAL A 228 0.31 -9.02 11.58
N ARG A 229 -0.09 -9.40 10.36
CA ARG A 229 0.49 -10.50 9.61
C ARG A 229 1.44 -10.01 8.53
N PRO A 230 2.44 -10.82 8.14
CA PRO A 230 3.33 -10.48 7.04
C PRO A 230 2.59 -10.48 5.71
N VAL A 231 3.08 -9.67 4.78
CA VAL A 231 2.59 -9.59 3.40
C VAL A 231 3.70 -10.06 2.46
N MET A 232 3.40 -11.09 1.68
CA MET A 232 4.24 -11.54 0.59
C MET A 232 3.81 -10.82 -0.70
N PHE A 233 4.74 -10.22 -1.41
CA PHE A 233 4.46 -9.60 -2.70
C PHE A 233 4.92 -10.52 -3.83
N LEU A 234 4.05 -10.75 -4.81
CA LEU A 234 4.38 -11.47 -6.04
C LEU A 234 4.35 -10.47 -7.20
N SER A 235 5.50 -10.19 -7.79
CA SER A 235 5.60 -9.26 -8.89
C SER A 235 5.50 -9.94 -10.25
N TYR A 236 4.81 -9.29 -11.18
CA TYR A 236 4.60 -9.76 -12.54
C TYR A 236 5.11 -8.74 -13.55
N SER A 237 5.99 -9.18 -14.41
CA SER A 237 6.48 -8.46 -15.57
C SER A 237 5.73 -8.89 -16.84
N GLY A 238 6.28 -8.57 -18.01
CA GLY A 238 5.78 -9.00 -19.31
C GLY A 238 6.13 -8.00 -20.40
N ARG A 239 5.98 -8.40 -21.66
CA ARG A 239 6.21 -7.51 -22.81
C ARG A 239 4.96 -6.70 -23.07
N MET A 240 5.13 -5.40 -23.17
CA MET A 240 4.09 -4.41 -23.43
C MET A 240 4.28 -3.79 -24.78
N ARG A 241 3.23 -3.74 -25.60
CA ARG A 241 3.23 -3.11 -26.92
C ARG A 241 2.15 -2.05 -26.98
N TRP A 242 2.53 -0.87 -27.44
CA TRP A 242 1.59 0.26 -27.60
C TRP A 242 1.98 1.12 -28.79
N GLN A 243 1.02 1.89 -29.28
CA GLN A 243 1.25 2.91 -30.29
C GLN A 243 1.30 4.30 -29.65
N THR A 244 2.32 5.07 -30.05
CA THR A 244 2.48 6.47 -29.61
C THR A 244 1.58 7.41 -30.41
N LYS A 245 1.46 8.65 -29.96
CA LYS A 245 0.74 9.72 -30.71
C LYS A 245 1.25 9.95 -32.12
N GLN A 246 2.50 9.65 -32.40
CA GLN A 246 3.15 9.80 -33.69
C GLN A 246 2.92 8.60 -34.63
N GLY A 247 2.26 7.55 -34.11
CA GLY A 247 1.97 6.32 -34.86
C GLY A 247 3.07 5.26 -34.72
N ASP A 248 4.14 5.52 -33.98
CA ASP A 248 5.22 4.56 -33.76
C ASP A 248 4.77 3.45 -32.81
N VAL A 249 5.08 2.22 -33.16
CA VAL A 249 4.86 1.05 -32.29
C VAL A 249 6.08 0.88 -31.40
N VAL A 250 5.86 0.90 -30.09
CA VAL A 250 6.88 0.70 -29.06
C VAL A 250 6.64 -0.64 -28.36
N GLU A 251 7.72 -1.36 -28.09
CA GLU A 251 7.70 -2.58 -27.29
C GLU A 251 8.73 -2.44 -26.16
N ALA A 252 8.33 -2.76 -24.92
CA ALA A 252 9.20 -2.77 -23.76
C ALA A 252 8.74 -3.81 -22.74
N THR A 253 9.67 -4.31 -21.93
CA THR A 253 9.37 -5.24 -20.84
C THR A 253 9.10 -4.45 -19.55
N LEU A 254 7.97 -4.73 -18.90
CA LEU A 254 7.66 -4.12 -17.63
C LEU A 254 8.69 -4.57 -16.56
N GLY A 255 9.36 -3.62 -15.92
CA GLY A 255 10.41 -3.88 -14.93
C GLY A 255 11.84 -3.70 -15.47
N GLU A 256 12.01 -3.52 -16.79
CA GLU A 256 13.30 -3.09 -17.34
C GLU A 256 13.55 -1.61 -17.02
N PRO A 257 14.82 -1.17 -17.01
CA PRO A 257 15.17 0.25 -16.89
C PRO A 257 14.64 1.05 -18.09
N LEU A 258 13.56 1.78 -17.89
CA LEU A 258 12.88 2.62 -18.87
C LEU A 258 12.89 4.08 -18.40
N THR A 259 12.62 5.02 -19.31
CA THR A 259 12.31 6.41 -18.92
C THR A 259 11.00 6.46 -18.15
N LYS A 260 10.78 7.50 -17.33
CA LYS A 260 9.54 7.69 -16.55
C LYS A 260 8.29 7.59 -17.44
N ASP A 261 8.30 8.25 -18.59
CA ASP A 261 7.17 8.21 -19.55
C ASP A 261 6.93 6.82 -20.13
N MET A 262 8.00 6.12 -20.54
CA MET A 262 7.88 4.76 -21.07
C MET A 262 7.40 3.78 -20.01
N THR A 263 7.88 3.90 -18.76
CA THR A 263 7.40 3.11 -17.63
C THR A 263 5.91 3.33 -17.41
N GLY A 264 5.45 4.59 -17.44
CA GLY A 264 4.03 4.92 -17.29
C GLY A 264 3.17 4.37 -18.44
N GLN A 265 3.67 4.39 -19.68
CA GLN A 265 2.97 3.83 -20.84
C GLN A 265 2.92 2.30 -20.80
N ALA A 266 4.04 1.64 -20.47
CA ALA A 266 4.09 0.19 -20.28
C ALA A 266 3.15 -0.27 -19.17
N TRP A 267 3.14 0.44 -18.03
CA TRP A 267 2.26 0.13 -16.91
C TRP A 267 0.78 0.26 -17.28
N ARG A 268 0.38 1.33 -17.97
CA ARG A 268 -1.00 1.48 -18.46
C ARG A 268 -1.38 0.38 -19.46
N THR A 269 -0.43 -0.06 -20.29
CA THR A 269 -0.63 -1.18 -21.22
C THR A 269 -0.86 -2.49 -20.47
N ALA A 270 -0.10 -2.75 -19.40
CA ALA A 270 -0.29 -3.91 -18.53
C ALA A 270 -1.69 -3.90 -17.88
N LEU A 271 -2.16 -2.73 -17.43
CA LEU A 271 -3.47 -2.55 -16.78
C LEU A 271 -4.65 -2.55 -17.75
N ASN A 272 -4.42 -2.64 -19.07
CA ASN A 272 -5.52 -2.72 -20.04
C ASN A 272 -6.30 -4.03 -19.88
N PRO A 273 -7.61 -4.00 -19.59
CA PRO A 273 -8.41 -5.21 -19.40
C PRO A 273 -8.56 -6.08 -20.66
N GLU A 274 -8.30 -5.53 -21.85
CA GLU A 274 -8.32 -6.26 -23.12
C GLU A 274 -6.97 -6.90 -23.48
N GLY A 275 -5.90 -6.60 -22.71
CA GLY A 275 -4.61 -7.26 -22.84
C GLY A 275 -4.59 -8.62 -22.14
N GLU A 276 -3.45 -9.32 -22.20
CA GLU A 276 -3.29 -10.64 -21.56
C GLU A 276 -2.73 -10.56 -20.14
N TRP A 277 -2.08 -9.44 -19.77
CA TRP A 277 -1.43 -9.29 -18.46
C TRP A 277 -2.45 -9.37 -17.31
N ILE A 278 -3.52 -8.58 -17.35
CA ILE A 278 -4.54 -8.56 -16.29
C ILE A 278 -5.24 -9.92 -16.13
N PRO A 279 -5.75 -10.57 -17.19
CA PRO A 279 -6.35 -11.90 -17.05
C PRO A 279 -5.40 -12.93 -16.43
N ALA A 280 -4.12 -12.92 -16.83
CA ALA A 280 -3.11 -13.84 -16.30
C ALA A 280 -2.87 -13.62 -14.80
N VAL A 281 -2.69 -12.35 -14.38
CA VAL A 281 -2.47 -12.00 -12.96
C VAL A 281 -3.72 -12.29 -12.12
N LEU A 282 -4.92 -12.05 -12.64
CA LEU A 282 -6.17 -12.39 -11.94
C LEU A 282 -6.33 -13.91 -11.78
N ALA A 283 -5.95 -14.71 -12.79
CA ALA A 283 -5.98 -16.16 -12.71
C ALA A 283 -4.98 -16.68 -11.66
N ALA A 284 -3.74 -16.21 -11.67
CA ALA A 284 -2.74 -16.54 -10.67
C ALA A 284 -3.17 -16.13 -9.25
N ALA A 285 -3.81 -14.97 -9.10
CA ALA A 285 -4.34 -14.51 -7.82
C ALA A 285 -5.49 -15.39 -7.33
N ASP A 286 -6.36 -15.88 -8.23
CA ASP A 286 -7.44 -16.80 -7.87
C ASP A 286 -6.93 -18.19 -7.50
N GLU A 287 -5.90 -18.68 -8.18
CA GLU A 287 -5.21 -19.91 -7.80
C GLU A 287 -4.58 -19.76 -6.40
N ARG A 288 -3.91 -18.64 -6.15
CA ARG A 288 -3.36 -18.32 -4.82
C ARG A 288 -4.45 -18.28 -3.75
N LEU A 289 -5.57 -17.62 -4.02
CA LEU A 289 -6.70 -17.57 -3.09
C LEU A 289 -7.28 -18.97 -2.85
N THR A 290 -7.31 -19.82 -3.87
CA THR A 290 -7.73 -21.23 -3.75
C THR A 290 -6.79 -21.99 -2.82
N ALA A 291 -5.47 -21.81 -2.93
CA ALA A 291 -4.49 -22.42 -2.04
C ALA A 291 -4.68 -21.93 -0.59
N VAL A 292 -4.88 -20.63 -0.39
CA VAL A 292 -5.14 -20.05 0.94
C VAL A 292 -6.43 -20.60 1.55
N ARG A 293 -7.50 -20.72 0.77
CA ARG A 293 -8.80 -21.22 1.23
C ARG A 293 -8.81 -22.68 1.69
N ARG A 294 -7.81 -23.46 1.33
CA ARG A 294 -7.63 -24.83 1.88
C ARG A 294 -7.39 -24.81 3.39
N THR A 295 -6.75 -23.75 3.91
CA THR A 295 -6.43 -23.58 5.34
C THR A 295 -7.29 -22.52 6.02
N VAL A 296 -7.79 -21.53 5.26
CA VAL A 296 -8.62 -20.41 5.71
C VAL A 296 -9.84 -20.31 4.78
N PRO A 297 -10.90 -21.11 4.98
CA PRO A 297 -11.99 -21.30 4.01
C PRO A 297 -12.74 -20.02 3.63
N ASP A 298 -12.82 -19.05 4.55
CA ASP A 298 -13.48 -17.76 4.38
C ASP A 298 -12.55 -16.64 3.84
N ALA A 299 -11.31 -16.97 3.49
CA ALA A 299 -10.36 -15.97 2.96
C ALA A 299 -10.95 -15.26 1.74
N GLY A 300 -10.82 -13.93 1.69
CA GLY A 300 -11.28 -13.09 0.59
C GLY A 300 -10.13 -12.47 -0.20
N GLY A 301 -10.43 -12.10 -1.45
CA GLY A 301 -9.53 -11.36 -2.32
C GLY A 301 -10.05 -9.95 -2.61
N LEU A 302 -9.13 -9.01 -2.88
CA LEU A 302 -9.44 -7.64 -3.29
C LEU A 302 -8.62 -7.25 -4.51
N VAL A 303 -9.29 -6.79 -5.57
CA VAL A 303 -8.67 -6.13 -6.71
C VAL A 303 -8.84 -4.62 -6.57
N ILE A 304 -7.74 -3.90 -6.57
CA ILE A 304 -7.72 -2.43 -6.50
C ILE A 304 -7.57 -1.91 -7.93
N ALA A 305 -8.63 -1.32 -8.47
CA ALA A 305 -8.68 -0.81 -9.84
C ALA A 305 -8.38 0.69 -9.92
N THR A 306 -7.89 1.15 -11.07
CA THR A 306 -7.59 2.56 -11.33
C THR A 306 -8.86 3.43 -11.32
N ASP A 307 -9.91 2.96 -11.99
CA ASP A 307 -11.17 3.68 -12.20
C ASP A 307 -12.37 2.72 -12.31
N ARG A 308 -13.57 3.27 -12.44
CA ARG A 308 -14.83 2.51 -12.51
C ARG A 308 -14.92 1.62 -13.74
N LYS A 309 -14.39 2.06 -14.88
CA LYS A 309 -14.40 1.30 -16.14
C LYS A 309 -13.49 0.08 -16.00
N ALA A 310 -12.29 0.26 -15.48
CA ALA A 310 -11.36 -0.81 -15.17
C ALA A 310 -11.95 -1.78 -14.13
N ALA A 311 -12.56 -1.28 -13.04
CA ALA A 311 -13.17 -2.12 -12.02
C ALA A 311 -14.26 -3.04 -12.57
N ARG A 312 -15.16 -2.52 -13.40
CA ARG A 312 -16.19 -3.32 -14.05
C ARG A 312 -15.61 -4.33 -15.05
N ALA A 313 -14.56 -3.95 -15.78
CA ALA A 313 -13.89 -4.84 -16.70
C ALA A 313 -13.17 -5.99 -15.99
N TYR A 314 -12.44 -5.68 -14.92
CA TYR A 314 -11.77 -6.69 -14.07
C TYR A 314 -12.77 -7.61 -13.39
N ALA A 315 -13.92 -7.10 -12.96
CA ALA A 315 -14.99 -7.91 -12.41
C ALA A 315 -15.51 -8.94 -13.43
N ARG A 316 -15.74 -8.54 -14.69
CA ARG A 316 -16.12 -9.47 -15.76
C ARG A 316 -15.06 -10.53 -16.05
N ARG A 317 -13.76 -10.14 -16.03
CA ARG A 317 -12.65 -11.10 -16.20
C ARG A 317 -12.60 -12.11 -15.04
N LEU A 318 -12.73 -11.64 -13.80
CA LEU A 318 -12.81 -12.51 -12.63
C LEU A 318 -14.02 -13.45 -12.69
N ALA A 319 -15.20 -12.96 -13.07
CA ALA A 319 -16.38 -13.79 -13.23
C ALA A 319 -16.16 -14.91 -14.26
N ALA A 320 -15.47 -14.60 -15.38
CA ALA A 320 -15.11 -15.60 -16.39
C ALA A 320 -14.11 -16.65 -15.86
N ILE A 321 -13.13 -16.23 -15.02
CA ILE A 321 -12.12 -17.11 -14.43
C ILE A 321 -12.74 -18.01 -13.35
N THR A 322 -13.52 -17.42 -12.43
CA THR A 322 -14.01 -18.09 -11.22
C THR A 322 -15.37 -18.77 -11.38
N GLY A 323 -16.13 -18.43 -12.43
CA GLY A 323 -17.52 -18.83 -12.59
C GLY A 323 -18.49 -18.17 -11.59
N ARG A 324 -18.07 -17.11 -10.88
CA ARG A 324 -18.86 -16.37 -9.87
C ARG A 324 -18.63 -14.88 -10.01
N ASP A 325 -19.70 -14.09 -9.87
CA ASP A 325 -19.58 -12.65 -9.91
C ASP A 325 -18.88 -12.12 -8.63
N PRO A 326 -17.86 -11.27 -8.76
CA PRO A 326 -17.25 -10.60 -7.61
C PRO A 326 -18.15 -9.46 -7.13
N VAL A 327 -18.02 -9.10 -5.85
CA VAL A 327 -18.64 -7.90 -5.29
C VAL A 327 -17.93 -6.67 -5.83
N VAL A 328 -18.66 -5.77 -6.50
CA VAL A 328 -18.10 -4.52 -7.05
C VAL A 328 -18.49 -3.35 -6.16
N VAL A 329 -17.48 -2.58 -5.70
CA VAL A 329 -17.66 -1.41 -4.85
C VAL A 329 -17.09 -0.18 -5.56
N LEU A 330 -17.95 0.78 -5.85
CA LEU A 330 -17.60 2.03 -6.54
C LEU A 330 -17.84 3.23 -5.62
N SER A 331 -17.11 4.31 -5.84
CA SER A 331 -17.14 5.52 -5.00
C SER A 331 -18.49 6.24 -4.99
N ASP A 332 -19.27 6.12 -6.05
CA ASP A 332 -20.58 6.74 -6.22
C ASP A 332 -21.77 5.84 -5.83
N ASP A 333 -21.50 4.62 -5.37
CA ASP A 333 -22.54 3.72 -4.92
C ASP A 333 -22.98 4.08 -3.50
N SER A 334 -24.21 4.56 -3.36
CA SER A 334 -24.80 4.88 -2.04
C SER A 334 -24.84 3.67 -1.09
N ARG A 335 -24.76 2.44 -1.62
CA ARG A 335 -24.71 1.19 -0.86
C ARG A 335 -23.29 0.59 -0.74
N ALA A 336 -22.26 1.37 -1.06
CA ALA A 336 -20.87 0.89 -0.99
C ALA A 336 -20.54 0.32 0.40
N SER A 337 -20.87 1.05 1.47
CA SER A 337 -20.64 0.63 2.86
C SER A 337 -21.39 -0.65 3.24
N GLU A 338 -22.63 -0.79 2.80
CA GLU A 338 -23.46 -1.98 3.03
C GLU A 338 -22.85 -3.21 2.33
N ARG A 339 -22.47 -3.09 1.06
CA ARG A 339 -21.79 -4.16 0.31
C ARG A 339 -20.47 -4.58 0.91
N ILE A 340 -19.70 -3.62 1.45
CA ILE A 340 -18.45 -3.92 2.16
C ILE A 340 -18.73 -4.69 3.44
N ALA A 341 -19.75 -4.29 4.21
CA ALA A 341 -20.15 -4.97 5.43
C ALA A 341 -20.64 -6.40 5.13
N GLU A 342 -21.48 -6.58 4.10
CA GLU A 342 -21.93 -7.88 3.64
C GLU A 342 -20.76 -8.76 3.19
N PHE A 343 -19.84 -8.22 2.38
CA PHE A 343 -18.63 -8.93 1.99
C PHE A 343 -17.77 -9.29 3.21
N SER A 344 -17.63 -8.40 4.18
CA SER A 344 -16.83 -8.66 5.39
C SER A 344 -17.41 -9.78 6.26
N ALA A 345 -18.73 -9.86 6.36
CA ALA A 345 -19.44 -10.86 7.15
C ALA A 345 -19.66 -12.18 6.38
N GLY A 346 -19.61 -12.16 5.07
CA GLY A 346 -19.86 -13.29 4.19
C GLY A 346 -18.62 -14.14 3.87
N ASP A 347 -18.78 -15.02 2.89
CA ASP A 347 -17.74 -15.90 2.35
C ASP A 347 -17.44 -15.67 0.87
N ASP A 348 -17.95 -14.57 0.31
CA ASP A 348 -17.70 -14.17 -1.07
C ASP A 348 -16.20 -14.14 -1.38
N ARG A 349 -15.88 -14.63 -2.58
CA ARG A 349 -14.48 -14.90 -2.93
C ARG A 349 -13.70 -13.62 -3.23
N TRP A 350 -14.28 -12.75 -4.08
CA TRP A 350 -13.61 -11.56 -4.58
C TRP A 350 -14.42 -10.29 -4.41
N MET A 351 -13.73 -9.23 -4.06
CA MET A 351 -14.20 -7.85 -4.15
C MET A 351 -13.33 -7.09 -5.16
N VAL A 352 -13.95 -6.28 -6.01
CA VAL A 352 -13.27 -5.35 -6.91
C VAL A 352 -13.66 -3.94 -6.53
N ALA A 353 -12.69 -3.09 -6.26
CA ALA A 353 -12.93 -1.76 -5.77
C ALA A 353 -12.07 -0.71 -6.47
N VAL A 354 -12.58 0.51 -6.58
CA VAL A 354 -11.83 1.68 -7.04
C VAL A 354 -11.08 2.32 -5.88
N ARG A 355 -10.05 3.11 -6.16
CA ARG A 355 -9.16 3.82 -5.22
C ARG A 355 -9.77 4.27 -3.89
N MET A 356 -10.98 4.81 -3.90
CA MET A 356 -11.62 5.38 -2.70
C MET A 356 -12.00 4.36 -1.61
N VAL A 357 -12.01 3.07 -1.93
CA VAL A 357 -12.18 2.00 -0.93
C VAL A 357 -10.90 1.81 -0.10
N SER A 358 -9.85 2.56 -0.39
CA SER A 358 -8.63 2.62 0.44
C SER A 358 -8.92 3.17 1.85
N GLU A 359 -9.98 3.95 2.06
CA GLU A 359 -10.30 4.57 3.34
C GLU A 359 -11.58 3.98 3.96
N GLY A 360 -11.51 3.58 5.22
CA GLY A 360 -12.68 3.14 5.99
C GLY A 360 -13.15 1.68 5.79
N VAL A 361 -12.54 0.93 4.85
CA VAL A 361 -12.90 -0.48 4.64
C VAL A 361 -12.11 -1.38 5.59
N ASP A 362 -12.80 -1.95 6.55
CA ASP A 362 -12.25 -2.96 7.45
C ASP A 362 -12.79 -4.36 7.08
N VAL A 363 -12.01 -5.10 6.31
CA VAL A 363 -12.33 -6.49 5.94
C VAL A 363 -11.21 -7.42 6.39
N PRO A 364 -11.23 -7.93 7.63
CA PRO A 364 -10.13 -8.70 8.22
C PRO A 364 -9.83 -10.01 7.48
N ARG A 365 -10.78 -10.53 6.70
CA ARG A 365 -10.61 -11.78 5.94
C ARG A 365 -9.89 -11.63 4.59
N LEU A 366 -9.52 -10.42 4.18
CA LEU A 366 -8.74 -10.19 2.95
C LEU A 366 -7.35 -10.84 3.08
N ALA A 367 -7.05 -11.82 2.25
CA ALA A 367 -5.81 -12.58 2.28
C ALA A 367 -5.01 -12.48 0.97
N VAL A 368 -5.67 -12.16 -0.15
CA VAL A 368 -5.03 -12.00 -1.46
C VAL A 368 -5.43 -10.66 -2.07
N GLY A 369 -4.45 -9.90 -2.56
CA GLY A 369 -4.63 -8.60 -3.20
C GLY A 369 -4.09 -8.57 -4.62
N VAL A 370 -4.72 -7.79 -5.50
CA VAL A 370 -4.17 -7.44 -6.81
C VAL A 370 -4.10 -5.93 -6.92
N TYR A 371 -2.89 -5.39 -7.04
CA TYR A 371 -2.63 -3.97 -7.22
C TYR A 371 -2.76 -3.60 -8.70
N ALA A 372 -3.99 -3.51 -9.18
CA ALA A 372 -4.33 -3.25 -10.58
C ALA A 372 -4.65 -1.76 -10.81
N THR A 373 -3.81 -0.88 -10.27
CA THR A 373 -3.94 0.58 -10.36
C THR A 373 -2.61 1.22 -10.75
N SER A 374 -2.66 2.39 -11.37
CA SER A 374 -1.49 3.20 -11.70
C SER A 374 -1.11 4.20 -10.60
N ALA A 375 -1.74 4.16 -9.44
CA ALA A 375 -1.35 5.00 -8.31
C ALA A 375 0.04 4.57 -7.80
N SER A 376 0.93 5.52 -7.56
CA SER A 376 2.32 5.26 -7.18
C SER A 376 2.79 6.02 -5.94
N THR A 377 1.87 6.76 -5.29
CA THR A 377 2.25 7.51 -4.09
C THR A 377 2.49 6.57 -2.90
N PRO A 378 3.51 6.85 -2.08
CA PRO A 378 3.81 6.04 -0.88
C PRO A 378 2.62 5.92 0.06
N LEU A 379 1.85 7.00 0.22
CA LEU A 379 0.65 7.04 1.05
C LEU A 379 -0.41 6.07 0.55
N PHE A 380 -0.78 6.16 -0.74
CA PHE A 380 -1.79 5.28 -1.32
C PHE A 380 -1.35 3.80 -1.24
N PHE A 381 -0.09 3.51 -1.56
CA PHE A 381 0.45 2.16 -1.46
C PHE A 381 0.33 1.61 -0.02
N ALA A 382 0.78 2.37 0.98
CA ALA A 382 0.71 1.95 2.38
C ALA A 382 -0.73 1.75 2.87
N GLN A 383 -1.67 2.59 2.45
CA GLN A 383 -3.10 2.44 2.75
C GLN A 383 -3.68 1.20 2.07
N ALA A 384 -3.37 0.97 0.80
CA ALA A 384 -3.83 -0.19 0.04
C ALA A 384 -3.32 -1.50 0.66
N ILE A 385 -2.01 -1.59 0.96
CA ILE A 385 -1.42 -2.77 1.59
C ILE A 385 -1.87 -2.93 3.03
N GLY A 386 -2.09 -1.84 3.74
CA GLY A 386 -2.65 -1.83 5.11
C GLY A 386 -3.96 -2.59 5.27
N ARG A 387 -4.71 -2.86 4.18
CA ARG A 387 -5.92 -3.70 4.18
C ARG A 387 -5.60 -5.18 4.40
N PHE A 388 -4.41 -5.61 4.03
CA PHE A 388 -3.99 -7.00 4.06
C PHE A 388 -3.18 -7.37 5.31
N VAL A 389 -2.70 -6.40 6.10
CA VAL A 389 -1.84 -6.66 7.26
C VAL A 389 -2.58 -7.18 8.50
N ARG A 390 -3.91 -7.16 8.54
CA ARG A 390 -4.67 -7.57 9.72
C ARG A 390 -4.59 -9.07 9.94
N ALA A 391 -4.06 -9.48 11.09
CA ALA A 391 -4.04 -10.87 11.51
C ALA A 391 -5.35 -11.21 12.24
N ARG A 392 -6.00 -12.30 11.85
CA ARG A 392 -7.12 -12.91 12.58
C ARG A 392 -6.64 -14.11 13.42
N ARG A 393 -5.62 -14.78 12.92
CA ARG A 393 -4.99 -15.95 13.53
C ARG A 393 -3.48 -15.84 13.41
N ARG A 394 -2.78 -16.44 14.36
CA ARG A 394 -1.33 -16.55 14.29
C ARG A 394 -0.91 -17.39 13.08
N GLY A 395 0.17 -17.00 12.41
CA GLY A 395 0.70 -17.68 11.23
C GLY A 395 -0.05 -17.36 9.92
N GLU A 396 -1.06 -16.47 9.91
CA GLU A 396 -1.65 -16.00 8.65
C GLU A 396 -0.64 -15.15 7.87
N THR A 397 -0.53 -15.40 6.57
CA THR A 397 0.25 -14.58 5.62
C THR A 397 -0.67 -14.06 4.52
N ALA A 398 -0.61 -12.78 4.23
CA ALA A 398 -1.28 -12.22 3.06
C ALA A 398 -0.37 -12.26 1.83
N THR A 399 -0.97 -12.21 0.64
CA THR A 399 -0.24 -12.15 -0.62
C THR A 399 -0.80 -11.01 -1.48
N VAL A 400 0.06 -10.15 -2.02
CA VAL A 400 -0.36 -9.08 -2.92
C VAL A 400 0.42 -9.16 -4.23
N PHE A 401 -0.33 -9.20 -5.33
CA PHE A 401 0.19 -9.21 -6.69
C PHE A 401 0.47 -7.80 -7.15
N LEU A 402 1.69 -7.54 -7.60
CA LEU A 402 2.17 -6.23 -8.03
C LEU A 402 2.65 -6.25 -9.48
N PRO A 403 2.49 -5.16 -10.24
CA PRO A 403 3.24 -4.97 -11.48
C PRO A 403 4.73 -4.77 -11.16
N SER A 404 5.63 -5.32 -11.98
CA SER A 404 7.09 -5.14 -11.84
C SER A 404 7.51 -3.72 -12.26
N VAL A 405 6.96 -2.72 -11.58
CA VAL A 405 7.32 -1.31 -11.75
C VAL A 405 8.30 -0.94 -10.65
N PRO A 406 9.51 -0.41 -10.99
CA PRO A 406 10.56 -0.15 -10.00
C PRO A 406 10.08 0.62 -8.77
N GLN A 407 9.33 1.70 -8.98
CA GLN A 407 8.78 2.53 -7.90
C GLN A 407 7.84 1.74 -6.96
N ILE A 408 7.02 0.83 -7.49
CA ILE A 408 6.12 -0.01 -6.68
C ILE A 408 6.90 -1.08 -5.92
N LEU A 409 7.93 -1.66 -6.54
CA LEU A 409 8.79 -2.65 -5.88
C LEU A 409 9.62 -2.00 -4.76
N GLU A 410 10.10 -0.77 -4.93
CA GLU A 410 10.76 0.02 -3.88
C GLU A 410 9.82 0.29 -2.70
N LEU A 411 8.56 0.63 -2.98
CA LEU A 411 7.55 0.82 -1.93
C LEU A 411 7.27 -0.48 -1.18
N ALA A 412 7.19 -1.62 -1.88
CA ALA A 412 6.99 -2.93 -1.28
C ALA A 412 8.18 -3.34 -0.40
N ALA A 413 9.42 -3.19 -0.90
CA ALA A 413 10.63 -3.47 -0.14
C ALA A 413 10.81 -2.53 1.06
N GLY A 414 10.34 -1.28 0.94
CA GLY A 414 10.45 -0.28 2.00
C GLY A 414 9.33 -0.29 3.03
N MET A 415 8.36 -1.20 2.94
CA MET A 415 7.22 -1.24 3.88
C MET A 415 7.61 -1.49 5.33
N GLU A 416 8.71 -2.18 5.56
CA GLU A 416 9.20 -2.51 6.89
C GLU A 416 10.03 -1.39 7.53
N VAL A 417 10.40 -0.37 6.73
CA VAL A 417 11.16 0.79 7.21
C VAL A 417 10.18 1.85 7.72
N GLU A 418 10.34 2.26 8.96
CA GLU A 418 9.58 3.38 9.52
C GLU A 418 9.95 4.66 8.77
N ARG A 419 8.94 5.39 8.27
CA ARG A 419 9.13 6.63 7.53
C ARG A 419 8.40 7.77 8.22
N ASP A 420 9.11 8.88 8.40
CA ASP A 420 8.57 10.12 8.92
C ASP A 420 8.23 11.09 7.77
N HIS A 421 7.20 11.93 7.97
CA HIS A 421 6.89 13.01 7.04
C HIS A 421 8.02 14.05 7.07
N ALA A 422 8.61 14.32 5.91
CA ALA A 422 9.66 15.31 5.74
C ALA A 422 9.17 16.48 4.88
N ILE A 423 9.40 17.72 5.37
CA ILE A 423 9.20 18.97 4.63
C ILE A 423 10.59 19.52 4.24
N ASP A 424 10.62 20.43 3.25
CA ASP A 424 11.85 21.06 2.74
C ASP A 424 12.83 20.11 2.02
N ARG A 425 12.36 19.01 1.39
CA ARG A 425 13.23 18.18 0.54
C ARG A 425 13.70 18.95 -0.69
N PRO A 426 15.02 19.01 -0.96
CA PRO A 426 15.52 19.55 -2.23
C PRO A 426 14.99 18.67 -3.39
N GLY A 427 14.24 19.25 -4.34
CA GLY A 427 13.73 18.56 -5.52
C GLY A 427 12.29 18.07 -5.46
N SER A 428 11.56 18.28 -4.38
CA SER A 428 10.14 17.86 -4.26
C SER A 428 9.15 18.71 -5.11
N GLY A 429 9.65 19.69 -5.87
CA GLY A 429 8.82 20.51 -6.76
C GLY A 429 8.33 19.81 -8.04
N GLU A 430 8.88 18.65 -8.39
CA GLU A 430 8.49 17.90 -9.60
C GLU A 430 7.67 16.64 -9.31
N ASP A 431 7.71 16.09 -8.10
CA ASP A 431 6.89 14.93 -7.71
C ASP A 431 5.43 15.27 -7.38
N GLY A 432 5.10 16.55 -7.20
CA GLY A 432 3.73 17.04 -7.00
C GLY A 432 2.84 16.97 -8.26
N LEU A 433 3.39 16.67 -9.43
CA LEU A 433 2.63 16.51 -10.66
C LEU A 433 1.70 15.28 -10.67
N ASP A 434 2.01 14.25 -9.90
CA ASP A 434 1.17 13.04 -9.82
C ASP A 434 -0.07 13.26 -8.94
N ASP A 435 0.02 14.09 -7.89
CA ASP A 435 -1.13 14.42 -7.03
C ASP A 435 -2.07 15.44 -7.69
N ASP A 436 -1.55 16.42 -8.40
CA ASP A 436 -2.34 17.30 -9.25
C ASP A 436 -3.07 16.52 -10.37
N LEU A 437 -2.45 15.46 -10.89
CA LEU A 437 -3.09 14.54 -11.84
C LEU A 437 -4.13 13.66 -11.16
N ILE A 438 -3.90 13.24 -9.92
CA ILE A 438 -4.86 12.49 -9.10
C ILE A 438 -6.05 13.37 -8.70
N GLU A 439 -5.81 14.63 -8.26
CA GLU A 439 -6.90 15.58 -7.99
C GLU A 439 -7.64 16.02 -9.27
N ARG A 440 -6.93 16.21 -10.37
CA ARG A 440 -7.57 16.46 -11.69
C ARG A 440 -8.34 15.25 -12.17
N ALA A 441 -7.84 14.03 -11.98
CA ALA A 441 -8.58 12.80 -12.26
C ALA A 441 -9.84 12.69 -11.39
N ASN A 442 -9.74 13.01 -10.08
CA ASN A 442 -10.90 13.02 -9.17
C ASN A 442 -11.91 14.13 -9.53
N ARG A 443 -11.44 15.33 -9.96
CA ARG A 443 -12.30 16.42 -10.46
C ARG A 443 -12.87 16.15 -11.85
N GLN A 444 -12.14 15.44 -12.72
CA GLN A 444 -12.60 15.02 -14.05
C GLN A 444 -13.51 13.80 -14.01
N GLU A 445 -13.50 13.00 -12.95
CA GLU A 445 -14.49 11.93 -12.74
C GLU A 445 -15.93 12.46 -12.63
N GLN A 446 -16.12 13.71 -12.26
CA GLN A 446 -17.43 14.39 -12.33
C GLN A 446 -17.80 14.87 -13.73
N ALA A 447 -16.87 14.89 -14.68
CA ALA A 447 -17.06 15.53 -15.98
C ALA A 447 -16.85 14.64 -17.22
N SER A 448 -16.30 13.45 -17.18
CA SER A 448 -16.18 12.62 -18.40
C SER A 448 -15.98 11.12 -18.17
N ASP A 449 -16.87 10.33 -18.75
CA ASP A 449 -16.74 8.90 -19.09
C ASP A 449 -15.63 8.61 -20.14
N GLN A 450 -14.75 9.55 -20.43
CA GLN A 450 -13.74 9.47 -21.49
C GLN A 450 -12.34 9.88 -20.98
N LEU A 451 -11.64 8.97 -20.32
CA LEU A 451 -10.17 9.00 -20.26
C LEU A 451 -9.57 8.20 -21.42
N ALA A 452 -9.93 8.55 -22.63
CA ALA A 452 -9.08 8.31 -23.78
C ALA A 452 -8.02 9.44 -23.78
N PHE A 453 -6.80 9.15 -23.33
CA PHE A 453 -5.67 10.04 -23.62
C PHE A 453 -5.50 10.08 -25.14
N PRO A 454 -5.72 11.22 -25.82
CA PRO A 454 -5.59 11.27 -27.27
C PRO A 454 -4.16 10.86 -27.66
N GLY A 455 -4.06 9.74 -28.38
CA GLY A 455 -2.82 9.29 -29.01
C GLY A 455 -1.99 8.25 -28.26
N PHE A 456 -2.56 7.50 -27.32
CA PHE A 456 -1.99 6.28 -26.76
C PHE A 456 -2.98 5.13 -27.00
N GLU A 457 -2.51 4.07 -27.65
CA GLU A 457 -3.30 2.85 -27.88
C GLU A 457 -2.48 1.63 -27.46
N ALA A 458 -3.02 0.88 -26.48
CA ALA A 458 -2.43 -0.40 -26.08
C ALA A 458 -2.69 -1.44 -27.17
N LEU A 459 -1.63 -2.04 -27.71
CA LEU A 459 -1.72 -3.05 -28.79
C LEU A 459 -1.66 -4.48 -28.25
N GLY A 460 -1.03 -4.71 -27.09
CA GLY A 460 -0.93 -6.02 -26.48
C GLY A 460 -0.01 -6.03 -25.28
N SER A 461 -0.23 -7.02 -24.42
CA SER A 461 0.60 -7.30 -23.25
C SER A 461 0.66 -8.80 -23.01
N ASP A 462 1.79 -9.33 -22.58
CA ASP A 462 1.88 -10.66 -21.99
C ASP A 462 2.27 -10.53 -20.50
N ALA A 463 2.15 -11.62 -19.75
CA ALA A 463 2.54 -11.66 -18.35
C ALA A 463 3.59 -12.73 -18.10
N ALA A 464 4.51 -12.44 -17.18
CA ALA A 464 5.47 -13.40 -16.66
C ALA A 464 5.64 -13.15 -15.16
N PHE A 465 5.69 -14.21 -14.36
CA PHE A 465 6.09 -14.12 -12.96
C PHE A 465 7.54 -13.62 -12.89
N ASP A 466 7.80 -12.59 -12.12
CA ASP A 466 9.13 -11.99 -11.98
C ASP A 466 9.81 -12.51 -10.72
N ARG A 467 9.28 -12.17 -9.55
CA ARG A 467 9.84 -12.56 -8.24
C ARG A 467 8.83 -12.45 -7.12
N ALA A 468 9.17 -13.06 -5.98
CA ALA A 468 8.50 -12.84 -4.71
C ALA A 468 9.37 -11.95 -3.81
N LEU A 469 8.74 -10.99 -3.11
CA LEU A 469 9.37 -10.15 -2.09
C LEU A 469 8.74 -10.52 -0.74
N PHE A 470 9.58 -10.80 0.24
CA PHE A 470 9.11 -11.18 1.58
C PHE A 470 10.23 -10.93 2.60
N ASP A 471 9.90 -10.29 3.71
CA ASP A 471 10.83 -10.05 4.84
C ASP A 471 12.16 -9.43 4.38
N GLY A 472 12.08 -8.37 3.56
CA GLY A 472 13.25 -7.68 2.98
C GLY A 472 14.06 -8.49 1.97
N GLY A 473 13.66 -9.73 1.64
CA GLY A 473 14.32 -10.60 0.67
C GLY A 473 13.60 -10.67 -0.67
N GLU A 474 14.36 -10.92 -1.73
CA GLU A 474 13.84 -11.21 -3.08
C GLU A 474 14.09 -12.67 -3.42
N PHE A 475 13.06 -13.38 -3.93
CA PHE A 475 13.07 -14.79 -4.22
C PHE A 475 12.46 -15.07 -5.60
N GLY A 476 13.06 -16.02 -6.31
CA GLY A 476 12.63 -16.41 -7.67
C GLY A 476 13.54 -15.81 -8.74
N LEU A 477 13.51 -16.44 -9.92
CA LEU A 477 14.37 -16.12 -11.07
C LEU A 477 13.55 -15.83 -12.35
N GLY A 478 12.26 -15.49 -12.16
CA GLY A 478 11.30 -15.35 -13.25
C GLY A 478 10.81 -16.70 -13.78
N ALA A 479 9.53 -16.76 -14.15
CA ALA A 479 8.89 -17.95 -14.71
C ALA A 479 7.76 -17.56 -15.68
N GLU A 480 7.43 -18.46 -16.59
CA GLU A 480 6.24 -18.28 -17.43
C GLU A 480 4.97 -18.48 -16.60
N VAL A 481 3.93 -17.73 -16.93
CA VAL A 481 2.60 -17.90 -16.29
C VAL A 481 2.07 -19.30 -16.60
N GLY A 482 1.55 -19.98 -15.58
CA GLY A 482 1.06 -21.36 -15.66
C GLY A 482 2.15 -22.43 -15.60
N SER A 483 3.42 -22.06 -15.34
CA SER A 483 4.50 -23.01 -15.16
C SER A 483 4.53 -23.62 -13.76
N ASP A 484 5.18 -24.77 -13.61
CA ASP A 484 5.40 -25.42 -12.30
C ASP A 484 6.21 -24.50 -11.36
N GLU A 485 7.12 -23.70 -11.92
CA GLU A 485 7.94 -22.74 -11.18
C GLU A 485 7.10 -21.62 -10.57
N GLU A 486 6.10 -21.11 -11.28
CA GLU A 486 5.13 -20.15 -10.73
C GLU A 486 4.23 -20.82 -9.69
N ALA A 487 3.73 -22.03 -10.00
CA ALA A 487 2.83 -22.79 -9.13
C ALA A 487 3.47 -23.06 -7.76
N ASP A 488 4.79 -23.29 -7.67
CA ASP A 488 5.52 -23.44 -6.41
C ASP A 488 5.33 -22.20 -5.50
N PHE A 489 5.34 -20.96 -6.03
CA PHE A 489 5.11 -19.73 -5.26
C PHE A 489 3.63 -19.50 -4.97
N LEU A 490 2.73 -19.85 -5.88
CA LEU A 490 1.28 -19.74 -5.67
C LEU A 490 0.76 -20.75 -4.65
N GLY A 491 1.38 -21.93 -4.55
CA GLY A 491 0.99 -23.03 -3.69
C GLY A 491 1.38 -22.89 -2.22
N ILE A 492 2.12 -21.85 -1.82
CA ILE A 492 2.56 -21.66 -0.42
C ILE A 492 1.33 -21.64 0.51
N PRO A 493 1.29 -22.44 1.60
CA PRO A 493 0.16 -22.45 2.53
C PRO A 493 -0.13 -21.07 3.13
N GLY A 494 -1.42 -20.77 3.37
CA GLY A 494 -1.87 -19.50 3.94
C GLY A 494 -1.64 -19.34 5.45
N LEU A 495 -1.27 -20.43 6.14
CA LEU A 495 -0.98 -20.47 7.58
C LEU A 495 0.43 -21.02 7.78
N LEU A 496 1.40 -20.13 7.87
CA LEU A 496 2.81 -20.44 8.14
C LEU A 496 3.45 -19.28 8.92
N GLU A 497 4.30 -19.60 9.89
CA GLU A 497 5.11 -18.57 10.56
C GLU A 497 6.10 -17.94 9.55
N PRO A 498 6.51 -16.68 9.71
CA PRO A 498 7.35 -15.96 8.74
C PRO A 498 8.65 -16.69 8.36
N GLU A 499 9.30 -17.33 9.33
CA GLU A 499 10.53 -18.09 9.11
C GLU A 499 10.30 -19.32 8.22
N GLN A 500 9.12 -19.93 8.32
CA GLN A 500 8.73 -21.06 7.48
C GLN A 500 8.47 -20.61 6.05
N VAL A 501 7.82 -19.44 5.85
CA VAL A 501 7.63 -18.84 4.52
C VAL A 501 8.98 -18.53 3.88
N THR A 502 9.89 -17.88 4.60
CA THR A 502 11.24 -17.57 4.12
C THR A 502 12.02 -18.84 3.74
N SER A 503 11.92 -19.89 4.56
CA SER A 503 12.58 -21.17 4.27
C SER A 503 12.03 -21.83 2.99
N LEU A 504 10.71 -21.81 2.80
CA LEU A 504 10.08 -22.31 1.58
C LEU A 504 10.50 -21.51 0.34
N LEU A 505 10.47 -20.18 0.40
CA LEU A 505 10.87 -19.31 -0.70
C LEU A 505 12.33 -19.56 -1.11
N ARG A 506 13.24 -19.72 -0.15
CA ARG A 506 14.65 -20.07 -0.42
C ARG A 506 14.78 -21.44 -1.09
N ARG A 507 13.98 -22.43 -0.66
CA ARG A 507 13.98 -23.76 -1.27
C ARG A 507 13.50 -23.69 -2.71
N HIS A 508 12.37 -23.03 -2.99
CA HIS A 508 11.84 -22.87 -4.35
C HIS A 508 12.84 -22.16 -5.27
N GLN A 509 13.51 -21.12 -4.78
CA GLN A 509 14.57 -20.43 -5.53
C GLN A 509 15.77 -21.35 -5.83
N ALA A 510 16.17 -22.18 -4.87
CA ALA A 510 17.27 -23.13 -5.08
C ALA A 510 16.90 -24.19 -6.13
N GLU A 511 15.71 -24.78 -6.01
CA GLU A 511 15.18 -25.77 -6.97
C GLU A 511 15.07 -25.16 -8.39
N GLN A 512 14.56 -23.93 -8.51
CA GLN A 512 14.50 -23.20 -9.78
C GLN A 512 15.90 -22.95 -10.35
N SER A 513 16.88 -22.61 -9.51
CA SER A 513 18.28 -22.42 -9.92
C SER A 513 18.90 -23.71 -10.44
N GLU A 514 18.62 -24.84 -9.81
CA GLU A 514 19.08 -26.16 -10.24
C GLU A 514 18.45 -26.59 -11.57
N ARG A 515 17.11 -26.42 -11.71
CA ARG A 515 16.40 -26.67 -12.98
C ARG A 515 16.98 -25.84 -14.14
N LYS A 516 17.20 -24.53 -13.93
CA LYS A 516 17.81 -23.64 -14.94
C LYS A 516 19.27 -24.02 -15.26
N ARG A 517 20.03 -24.55 -14.29
CA ARG A 517 21.39 -25.09 -14.53
C ARG A 517 21.35 -26.38 -15.34
N ALA A 518 20.42 -27.29 -15.03
CA ALA A 518 20.24 -28.55 -15.75
C ALA A 518 19.78 -28.34 -17.20
N GLN A 519 18.96 -27.33 -17.44
CA GLN A 519 18.48 -26.98 -18.80
C GLN A 519 19.51 -26.20 -19.64
N ARG A 520 20.55 -25.66 -19.01
CA ARG A 520 21.64 -25.01 -19.75
C ARG A 520 22.48 -26.11 -20.40
N PRO A 521 22.55 -26.20 -21.74
CA PRO A 521 23.46 -27.12 -22.38
C PRO A 521 24.87 -26.81 -21.88
N ALA A 522 25.56 -27.80 -21.34
CA ALA A 522 26.96 -27.64 -20.92
C ALA A 522 27.75 -27.13 -22.13
N PRO A 523 28.41 -25.95 -22.06
CA PRO A 523 29.24 -25.51 -23.16
C PRO A 523 30.28 -26.61 -23.36
N PRO A 524 30.52 -27.09 -24.61
CA PRO A 524 31.52 -28.09 -24.85
C PRO A 524 32.86 -27.61 -24.27
N ALA A 525 33.54 -28.45 -23.55
CA ALA A 525 34.76 -28.10 -22.80
C ALA A 525 35.84 -27.45 -23.66
N SER A 526 35.82 -27.70 -25.00
CA SER A 526 36.62 -27.04 -26.05
C SER A 526 36.29 -25.55 -26.22
N ASP A 527 35.01 -25.15 -26.11
CA ASP A 527 34.59 -23.75 -26.36
C ASP A 527 34.96 -22.80 -25.22
N ALA A 528 34.95 -23.25 -23.98
CA ALA A 528 35.36 -22.43 -22.84
C ALA A 528 36.88 -22.10 -22.90
N ARG A 529 37.69 -23.06 -23.30
CA ARG A 529 39.14 -22.86 -23.48
C ARG A 529 39.39 -21.92 -24.68
N ARG A 530 38.77 -22.17 -25.83
CA ARG A 530 38.89 -21.34 -27.04
C ARG A 530 38.40 -19.92 -26.79
N ARG A 531 37.29 -19.75 -26.08
CA ARG A 531 36.76 -18.43 -25.69
C ARG A 531 37.71 -17.65 -24.79
N ARG A 532 38.42 -18.33 -23.89
CA ARG A 532 39.42 -17.72 -23.02
C ARG A 532 40.65 -17.29 -23.79
N GLU A 533 41.08 -18.10 -24.76
CA GLU A 533 42.23 -17.81 -25.66
C GLU A 533 41.95 -16.62 -26.57
N VAL A 534 40.79 -16.58 -27.26
CA VAL A 534 40.44 -15.45 -28.15
C VAL A 534 40.18 -14.15 -27.37
N ARG A 535 39.66 -14.21 -26.14
CA ARG A 535 39.55 -13.01 -25.28
C ARG A 535 40.91 -12.45 -24.88
N LYS A 536 41.85 -13.31 -24.56
CA LYS A 536 43.22 -12.91 -24.22
C LYS A 536 43.91 -12.26 -25.43
N GLU A 537 43.73 -12.84 -26.61
CA GLU A 537 44.26 -12.29 -27.87
C GLU A 537 43.64 -10.93 -28.20
N LEU A 538 42.30 -10.79 -28.14
CA LEU A 538 41.64 -9.51 -28.38
C LEU A 538 42.13 -8.44 -27.39
N SER A 539 42.25 -8.76 -26.10
CA SER A 539 42.74 -7.84 -25.07
C SER A 539 44.16 -7.35 -25.38
N SER A 540 45.05 -8.26 -25.80
CA SER A 540 46.42 -7.91 -26.18
C SER A 540 46.45 -6.98 -27.38
N LEU A 541 45.66 -7.28 -28.43
CA LEU A 541 45.59 -6.46 -29.67
C LEU A 541 44.96 -5.08 -29.39
N VAL A 542 43.93 -5.01 -28.58
CA VAL A 542 43.31 -3.72 -28.17
C VAL A 542 44.31 -2.87 -27.40
N SER A 543 45.08 -3.46 -26.47
CA SER A 543 46.11 -2.74 -25.74
C SER A 543 47.19 -2.19 -26.65
N ALA A 544 47.69 -3.02 -27.59
CA ALA A 544 48.67 -2.59 -28.56
C ALA A 544 48.16 -1.48 -29.50
N TRP A 545 46.87 -1.56 -29.91
CA TRP A 545 46.27 -0.53 -30.76
C TRP A 545 46.02 0.78 -29.98
N ALA A 546 45.55 0.70 -28.73
CA ALA A 546 45.36 1.84 -27.86
C ALA A 546 46.66 2.62 -27.64
N GLN A 547 47.78 1.91 -27.43
CA GLN A 547 49.11 2.50 -27.29
C GLN A 547 49.59 3.17 -28.60
N LYS A 548 49.37 2.50 -29.77
CA LYS A 548 49.78 3.02 -31.08
C LYS A 548 48.95 4.23 -31.51
N SER A 549 47.62 4.20 -31.26
CA SER A 549 46.70 5.25 -31.71
C SER A 549 46.52 6.39 -30.70
N GLY A 550 47.00 6.24 -29.46
CA GLY A 550 46.80 7.21 -28.37
C GLY A 550 45.37 7.24 -27.84
N GLN A 551 44.53 6.27 -28.19
CA GLN A 551 43.11 6.22 -27.79
C GLN A 551 42.91 5.40 -26.53
N PRO A 552 41.96 5.77 -25.63
CA PRO A 552 41.63 4.96 -24.46
C PRO A 552 41.08 3.58 -24.83
N HIS A 553 41.39 2.53 -24.07
CA HIS A 553 40.90 1.15 -24.28
C HIS A 553 39.36 1.08 -24.42
N ALA A 554 38.64 1.88 -23.61
CA ALA A 554 37.18 1.94 -23.66
C ALA A 554 36.67 2.43 -25.02
N PHE A 555 37.36 3.41 -25.63
CA PHE A 555 37.02 3.93 -26.94
C PHE A 555 37.25 2.88 -28.03
N VAL A 556 38.38 2.17 -28.00
CA VAL A 556 38.69 1.10 -28.95
C VAL A 556 37.64 -0.02 -28.91
N HIS A 557 37.21 -0.43 -27.69
CA HIS A 557 36.14 -1.42 -27.54
C HIS A 557 34.78 -0.92 -28.02
N ALA A 558 34.46 0.36 -27.82
CA ALA A 558 33.21 0.97 -28.29
C ALA A 558 33.19 1.00 -29.83
N GLU A 559 34.33 1.37 -30.48
CA GLU A 559 34.47 1.41 -31.93
C GLU A 559 34.40 -0.01 -32.55
N LEU A 560 34.98 -1.00 -31.89
CA LEU A 560 34.85 -2.40 -32.33
C LEU A 560 33.39 -2.88 -32.25
N ARG A 561 32.66 -2.49 -31.27
CA ARG A 561 31.22 -2.81 -31.18
C ARG A 561 30.43 -2.10 -32.28
N ARG A 562 30.75 -0.85 -32.55
CA ARG A 562 30.10 -0.08 -33.62
C ARG A 562 30.30 -0.72 -35.00
N ILE A 563 31.50 -1.22 -35.28
CA ILE A 563 31.87 -1.78 -36.60
C ILE A 563 31.45 -3.24 -36.73
N CYS A 564 31.73 -4.08 -35.72
CA CYS A 564 31.51 -5.53 -35.78
C CYS A 564 30.16 -5.96 -35.14
N GLY A 565 29.47 -5.05 -34.44
CA GLY A 565 28.24 -5.37 -33.71
C GLY A 565 28.49 -6.26 -32.50
N GLY A 566 27.35 -6.75 -31.91
CA GLY A 566 27.33 -7.72 -30.82
C GLY A 566 27.53 -7.11 -29.43
N PRO A 567 27.33 -7.93 -28.36
CA PRO A 567 27.37 -7.51 -26.96
C PRO A 567 28.80 -7.18 -26.50
N GLU A 568 28.94 -6.79 -25.25
CA GLU A 568 30.24 -6.62 -24.58
C GLU A 568 31.09 -7.91 -24.65
N VAL A 569 32.43 -7.77 -24.64
CA VAL A 569 33.38 -8.91 -24.75
C VAL A 569 33.07 -10.03 -23.74
N ALA A 570 32.58 -9.68 -22.57
CA ALA A 570 32.18 -10.65 -21.53
C ALA A 570 31.03 -11.58 -21.97
N ARG A 571 30.14 -11.09 -22.85
CA ARG A 571 28.96 -11.82 -23.36
C ARG A 571 29.08 -12.25 -24.83
N ALA A 572 30.15 -11.84 -25.53
CA ALA A 572 30.33 -12.12 -26.92
C ALA A 572 30.67 -13.59 -27.22
N SER A 573 30.17 -14.13 -28.35
CA SER A 573 30.51 -15.46 -28.84
C SER A 573 31.97 -15.49 -29.37
N VAL A 574 32.51 -16.68 -29.56
CA VAL A 574 33.88 -16.86 -30.13
C VAL A 574 33.97 -16.16 -31.47
N GLU A 575 32.99 -16.38 -32.36
CA GLU A 575 32.97 -15.77 -33.71
C GLU A 575 32.91 -14.24 -33.67
N GLN A 576 32.13 -13.67 -32.73
CA GLN A 576 32.07 -12.21 -32.54
C GLN A 576 33.42 -11.64 -32.07
N ILE A 577 34.13 -12.36 -31.21
CA ILE A 577 35.45 -11.96 -30.72
C ILE A 577 36.48 -12.08 -31.84
N GLU A 578 36.47 -13.19 -32.60
CA GLU A 578 37.35 -13.39 -33.76
C GLU A 578 37.12 -12.33 -34.84
N SER A 579 35.85 -11.95 -35.11
CA SER A 579 35.53 -10.83 -36.01
C SER A 579 36.18 -9.50 -35.56
N ARG A 580 36.15 -9.22 -34.25
CA ARG A 580 36.79 -8.02 -33.67
C ARG A 580 38.31 -8.09 -33.73
N ILE A 581 38.88 -9.25 -33.51
CA ILE A 581 40.33 -9.49 -33.70
C ILE A 581 40.72 -9.18 -35.14
N GLY A 582 39.95 -9.69 -36.11
CA GLY A 582 40.18 -9.42 -37.54
C GLY A 582 40.09 -7.93 -37.86
N GLN A 583 39.17 -7.18 -37.20
CA GLN A 583 39.06 -5.74 -37.41
C GLN A 583 40.26 -4.96 -36.83
N VAL A 584 40.73 -5.31 -35.63
CA VAL A 584 41.90 -4.67 -35.02
C VAL A 584 43.14 -4.93 -35.90
N ARG A 585 43.32 -6.17 -36.38
CA ARG A 585 44.44 -6.51 -37.30
C ARG A 585 44.38 -5.67 -38.58
N ARG A 586 43.19 -5.44 -39.18
CA ARG A 586 43.02 -4.54 -40.35
C ARG A 586 43.44 -3.10 -40.05
N TRP A 587 43.15 -2.60 -38.84
CA TRP A 587 43.61 -1.26 -38.44
C TRP A 587 45.14 -1.17 -38.37
N PHE A 588 45.83 -2.24 -37.94
CA PHE A 588 47.27 -2.26 -37.94
C PHE A 588 47.88 -2.24 -39.38
N VAL A 589 47.22 -2.88 -40.34
CA VAL A 589 47.66 -2.93 -41.74
C VAL A 589 47.35 -1.63 -42.48
N GLY A 590 46.26 -0.97 -42.21
CA GLY A 590 45.86 0.28 -42.87
C GLY A 590 46.52 1.55 -42.32
N TRP A 591 47.44 1.44 -41.37
CA TRP A 591 48.16 2.55 -40.73
C TRP A 591 49.66 2.59 -41.10
N THR A 592 50.05 2.07 -42.32
CA THR A 592 51.37 2.21 -42.87
C THR A 592 51.48 3.39 -43.84
#